data_ba47672224699587a9bdb3163ad85ea8
#
_entry.id   ba47672224699587a9bdb3163ad85ea8
#
_cell.length_a   1.000
_cell.length_b   1.000
_cell.length_c   1.000
_cell.angle_alpha   90.00
_cell.angle_beta   90.00
_cell.angle_gamma   90.00
#
_symmetry.space_group_name_H-M   'P 1'
#
loop_
_entity.id
_entity.type
_entity.pdbx_description
1 polymer ?
#
loop_
_entity_poly.entity_id
_entity_poly.type
_entity_poly.pdbx_seq_one_letter_code
_entity_poly.pdbx_strand_id
1 'polypeptide(L)'
;MTRPSESASPVPPASSGGAPLRCHLLIGPPASGKTTLAGVLAQLTGAVVLSTDVVRSELFGDAAVQGPWRDIEALLHQRLREAVTAGTPVILDATHARRPWRLAITQALSFPVPVEWIGWWLYTPLATCLQWNQTRKRLVPEPVIREMAAALADPAFGPSRAEGFAAVVAVVPTHQRELQQLLRDELARLDHRIRSARNREKRFQLHGYSRLLDLERLLHLLRLLTTFPELSAADPASRAELEAIVSPLPEGDLADQAAAYLRRLHGECYGDAAAIRGDLAWLEANGFCSAEPALAPIQLAPPHPEPPATGPWPGGVNGGFPPMGDAPVFMRVFTLLRHLLQQPFDQAGGVPLPEHLIERTEAIPGAYLPSEAATLRKDLEKLLTPYGFRHRNDNVRHGYAIGTALLSAHRLREIHGVVSQAAGRLADPTAQDLLRELEQRLAWGGIAVDGTTPVRAFANRSIVSSALVRPDSLAAERQAEALETAIVERRRIELERYVSVGSFPGSPLGAFRVWPLQLLFHTIGWYLVFEEDSPGQEEGL
;
A
#
# COMPACT_ATOMS: atom_id res chain seq x y z
N MET A 1 -4.97 43.66 50.74
CA MET A 1 -4.36 42.78 49.73
C MET A 1 -5.49 42.01 49.04
N THR A 2 -5.98 42.58 47.96
CA THR A 2 -7.08 42.08 47.15
C THR A 2 -6.55 41.10 46.10
N ARG A 3 -7.15 39.89 46.03
CA ARG A 3 -6.88 38.90 44.99
C ARG A 3 -7.39 39.41 43.63
N PRO A 4 -6.65 39.20 42.50
CA PRO A 4 -7.16 39.51 41.20
C PRO A 4 -8.19 38.44 40.77
N SER A 5 -9.27 38.90 40.18
CA SER A 5 -10.35 38.11 39.54
C SER A 5 -9.81 37.34 38.35
N GLU A 6 -10.01 36.01 38.37
CA GLU A 6 -9.87 35.14 37.19
C GLU A 6 -10.84 35.58 36.11
N SER A 7 -10.30 36.01 34.99
CA SER A 7 -11.06 36.27 33.75
C SER A 7 -11.52 34.92 33.16
N ALA A 8 -12.80 34.68 33.18
CA ALA A 8 -13.41 33.57 32.50
C ALA A 8 -13.12 33.67 31.00
N SER A 9 -12.43 32.67 30.46
CA SER A 9 -12.28 32.47 29.02
C SER A 9 -13.67 32.33 28.36
N PRO A 10 -13.90 32.92 27.21
CA PRO A 10 -15.18 32.78 26.53
C PRO A 10 -15.42 31.35 26.11
N VAL A 11 -16.52 30.79 26.59
CA VAL A 11 -17.06 29.51 26.12
C VAL A 11 -17.34 29.65 24.63
N PRO A 12 -16.78 28.77 23.76
CA PRO A 12 -17.08 28.82 22.34
C PRO A 12 -18.60 28.62 22.12
N PRO A 13 -19.21 29.30 21.14
CA PRO A 13 -20.64 29.19 20.91
C PRO A 13 -21.00 27.74 20.57
N ALA A 14 -21.97 27.20 21.29
CA ALA A 14 -22.57 25.91 21.00
C ALA A 14 -22.93 25.84 19.51
N SER A 15 -22.39 24.86 18.79
CA SER A 15 -22.72 24.60 17.39
C SER A 15 -24.24 24.52 17.24
N SER A 16 -24.83 25.37 16.44
CA SER A 16 -26.22 25.36 16.05
C SER A 16 -26.54 23.98 15.46
N GLY A 17 -27.25 23.14 16.20
CA GLY A 17 -27.60 21.78 15.83
C GLY A 17 -28.61 21.69 14.71
N GLY A 18 -28.30 22.17 13.54
CA GLY A 18 -29.05 21.93 12.31
C GLY A 18 -28.94 20.45 11.90
N ALA A 19 -29.99 19.88 11.34
CA ALA A 19 -29.93 18.55 10.73
C ALA A 19 -28.85 18.54 9.62
N PRO A 20 -28.07 17.45 9.49
CA PRO A 20 -27.01 17.38 8.47
C PRO A 20 -27.60 17.48 7.06
N LEU A 21 -26.88 18.14 6.17
CA LEU A 21 -27.25 18.23 4.78
C LEU A 21 -27.06 16.87 4.10
N ARG A 22 -28.14 16.29 3.59
CA ARG A 22 -28.09 14.98 2.95
C ARG A 22 -27.69 15.09 1.49
N CYS A 23 -26.51 14.59 1.15
CA CYS A 23 -25.96 14.53 -0.20
C CYS A 23 -25.84 13.09 -0.71
N HIS A 24 -25.80 12.93 -2.03
CA HIS A 24 -25.88 11.63 -2.68
C HIS A 24 -24.69 11.42 -3.61
N LEU A 25 -24.07 10.24 -3.51
CA LEU A 25 -22.99 9.80 -4.38
C LEU A 25 -23.46 8.62 -5.23
N LEU A 26 -23.41 8.77 -6.55
CA LEU A 26 -23.74 7.67 -7.45
C LEU A 26 -22.51 6.80 -7.67
N ILE A 27 -22.68 5.49 -7.57
CA ILE A 27 -21.62 4.50 -7.66
C ILE A 27 -22.01 3.46 -8.70
N GLY A 28 -21.18 3.26 -9.73
CA GLY A 28 -21.49 2.27 -10.76
C GLY A 28 -20.56 2.39 -11.96
N PRO A 29 -20.36 1.31 -12.75
CA PRO A 29 -19.52 1.36 -13.93
C PRO A 29 -20.11 2.29 -15.01
N PRO A 30 -19.36 2.67 -16.03
CA PRO A 30 -19.95 3.37 -17.20
C PRO A 30 -21.12 2.59 -17.78
N ALA A 31 -22.11 3.32 -18.28
CA ALA A 31 -23.37 2.76 -18.82
C ALA A 31 -24.24 1.96 -17.85
N SER A 32 -24.09 2.14 -16.52
CA SER A 32 -24.92 1.46 -15.54
C SER A 32 -26.27 2.15 -15.26
N GLY A 33 -26.59 3.29 -15.88
CA GLY A 33 -27.84 4.03 -15.69
C GLY A 33 -27.76 5.16 -14.64
N LYS A 34 -26.56 5.58 -14.23
CA LYS A 34 -26.36 6.65 -13.21
C LYS A 34 -27.09 7.94 -13.52
N THR A 35 -26.94 8.47 -14.73
CA THR A 35 -27.56 9.74 -15.13
C THR A 35 -29.08 9.68 -15.11
N THR A 36 -29.68 8.54 -15.47
CA THR A 36 -31.11 8.31 -15.35
C THR A 36 -31.55 8.33 -13.87
N LEU A 37 -30.80 7.64 -13.01
CA LEU A 37 -31.06 7.63 -11.58
C LEU A 37 -30.87 9.03 -10.98
N ALA A 38 -29.84 9.78 -11.38
CA ALA A 38 -29.59 11.15 -10.94
C ALA A 38 -30.80 12.06 -11.21
N GLY A 39 -31.36 11.98 -12.41
CA GLY A 39 -32.53 12.78 -12.80
C GLY A 39 -33.77 12.48 -11.94
N VAL A 40 -34.07 11.20 -11.70
CA VAL A 40 -35.20 10.79 -10.85
C VAL A 40 -34.96 11.17 -9.39
N LEU A 41 -33.75 10.95 -8.88
CA LEU A 41 -33.37 11.28 -7.51
C LEU A 41 -33.42 12.80 -7.27
N ALA A 42 -32.99 13.62 -8.22
CA ALA A 42 -33.07 15.08 -8.15
C ALA A 42 -34.51 15.57 -8.03
N GLN A 43 -35.44 14.99 -8.80
CA GLN A 43 -36.86 15.30 -8.71
C GLN A 43 -37.49 14.94 -7.34
N LEU A 44 -37.01 13.86 -6.72
CA LEU A 44 -37.53 13.41 -5.42
C LEU A 44 -36.92 14.16 -4.23
N THR A 45 -35.70 14.64 -4.33
CA THR A 45 -34.93 15.22 -3.21
C THR A 45 -34.73 16.74 -3.32
N GLY A 46 -34.95 17.33 -4.50
CA GLY A 46 -34.61 18.73 -4.78
C GLY A 46 -33.12 18.99 -4.87
N ALA A 47 -32.28 17.93 -4.92
CA ALA A 47 -30.83 18.07 -4.98
C ALA A 47 -30.34 18.50 -6.36
N VAL A 48 -29.26 19.27 -6.39
CA VAL A 48 -28.58 19.68 -7.62
C VAL A 48 -27.65 18.57 -8.10
N VAL A 49 -27.68 18.28 -9.39
CA VAL A 49 -26.80 17.27 -9.99
C VAL A 49 -25.50 17.92 -10.44
N LEU A 50 -24.39 17.48 -9.88
CA LEU A 50 -23.03 17.81 -10.32
C LEU A 50 -22.43 16.60 -11.06
N SER A 51 -22.11 16.78 -12.34
CA SER A 51 -21.61 15.72 -13.21
C SER A 51 -20.23 16.04 -13.74
N THR A 52 -19.32 15.05 -13.69
CA THR A 52 -17.98 15.18 -14.29
C THR A 52 -18.04 15.37 -15.82
N ASP A 53 -19.07 14.85 -16.48
CA ASP A 53 -19.24 15.02 -17.93
C ASP A 53 -19.64 16.47 -18.27
N VAL A 54 -20.48 17.12 -17.43
CA VAL A 54 -20.81 18.55 -17.58
C VAL A 54 -19.58 19.40 -17.36
N VAL A 55 -18.81 19.14 -16.31
CA VAL A 55 -17.56 19.86 -16.01
C VAL A 55 -16.56 19.74 -17.18
N ARG A 56 -16.42 18.56 -17.78
CA ARG A 56 -15.58 18.38 -18.98
C ARG A 56 -16.07 19.19 -20.17
N SER A 57 -17.36 19.17 -20.44
CA SER A 57 -17.94 19.99 -21.53
C SER A 57 -17.64 21.47 -21.35
N GLU A 58 -17.69 21.97 -20.15
CA GLU A 58 -17.44 23.38 -19.86
C GLU A 58 -15.94 23.74 -19.98
N LEU A 59 -15.06 22.90 -19.44
CA LEU A 59 -13.61 23.15 -19.48
C LEU A 59 -13.00 22.93 -20.87
N PHE A 60 -13.50 21.95 -21.62
CA PHE A 60 -12.84 21.50 -22.85
C PHE A 60 -13.75 21.54 -24.10
N GLY A 61 -14.99 22.03 -23.96
CA GLY A 61 -15.95 22.10 -25.06
C GLY A 61 -16.63 20.76 -25.42
N ASP A 62 -16.13 19.64 -24.95
CA ASP A 62 -16.68 18.30 -25.19
C ASP A 62 -16.51 17.41 -23.94
N ALA A 63 -17.58 16.78 -23.50
CA ALA A 63 -17.59 15.80 -22.41
C ALA A 63 -16.70 14.56 -22.68
N ALA A 64 -16.36 14.30 -23.95
CA ALA A 64 -15.50 13.18 -24.32
C ALA A 64 -14.02 13.42 -24.05
N VAL A 65 -13.60 14.67 -23.97
CA VAL A 65 -12.21 15.04 -23.69
C VAL A 65 -11.85 14.64 -22.26
N GLN A 66 -10.81 13.82 -22.09
CA GLN A 66 -10.39 13.39 -20.75
C GLN A 66 -9.78 14.53 -19.94
N GLY A 67 -9.00 15.40 -20.57
CA GLY A 67 -8.37 16.56 -19.97
C GLY A 67 -7.50 16.25 -18.73
N PRO A 68 -6.86 17.24 -18.12
CA PRO A 68 -6.19 17.10 -16.83
C PRO A 68 -7.22 16.86 -15.72
N TRP A 69 -7.14 15.69 -15.07
CA TRP A 69 -8.09 15.33 -14.00
C TRP A 69 -8.13 16.35 -12.86
N ARG A 70 -6.97 16.95 -12.52
CA ARG A 70 -6.88 17.97 -11.46
C ARG A 70 -7.79 19.17 -11.69
N ASP A 71 -7.93 19.61 -12.93
CA ASP A 71 -8.77 20.77 -13.26
C ASP A 71 -10.25 20.42 -13.13
N ILE A 72 -10.62 19.21 -13.58
CA ILE A 72 -11.99 18.69 -13.46
C ILE A 72 -12.36 18.53 -11.98
N GLU A 73 -11.49 17.92 -11.19
CA GLU A 73 -11.68 17.68 -9.77
C GLU A 73 -11.76 19.00 -8.98
N ALA A 74 -10.87 19.94 -9.25
CA ALA A 74 -10.86 21.25 -8.59
C ALA A 74 -12.18 22.00 -8.81
N LEU A 75 -12.68 22.06 -10.04
CA LEU A 75 -13.96 22.74 -10.36
C LEU A 75 -15.15 22.00 -9.77
N LEU A 76 -15.14 20.65 -9.80
CA LEU A 76 -16.19 19.82 -9.17
C LEU A 76 -16.23 20.06 -7.66
N HIS A 77 -15.08 20.04 -6.99
CA HIS A 77 -14.97 20.28 -5.54
C HIS A 77 -15.35 21.70 -5.15
N GLN A 78 -15.01 22.71 -5.97
CA GLN A 78 -15.43 24.09 -5.76
C GLN A 78 -16.97 24.17 -5.78
N ARG A 79 -17.64 23.68 -6.82
CA ARG A 79 -19.10 23.68 -6.95
C ARG A 79 -19.80 22.91 -5.83
N LEU A 80 -19.20 21.79 -5.45
CA LEU A 80 -19.71 20.98 -4.34
C LEU A 80 -19.67 21.79 -3.04
N ARG A 81 -18.56 22.47 -2.73
CA ARG A 81 -18.47 23.34 -1.54
C ARG A 81 -19.44 24.52 -1.60
N GLU A 82 -19.57 25.16 -2.75
CA GLU A 82 -20.52 26.26 -2.95
C GLU A 82 -21.96 25.82 -2.68
N ALA A 83 -22.41 24.72 -3.28
CA ALA A 83 -23.76 24.17 -3.08
C ALA A 83 -24.01 23.77 -1.62
N VAL A 84 -23.06 23.06 -1.00
CA VAL A 84 -23.14 22.62 0.40
C VAL A 84 -23.18 23.83 1.35
N THR A 85 -22.36 24.86 1.09
CA THR A 85 -22.35 26.09 1.89
C THR A 85 -23.67 26.84 1.79
N ALA A 86 -24.32 26.80 0.62
CA ALA A 86 -25.65 27.35 0.40
C ALA A 86 -26.78 26.49 1.00
N GLY A 87 -26.47 25.35 1.65
CA GLY A 87 -27.45 24.44 2.20
C GLY A 87 -28.22 23.64 1.15
N THR A 88 -27.70 23.55 -0.08
CA THR A 88 -28.35 22.84 -1.18
C THR A 88 -27.84 21.39 -1.25
N PRO A 89 -28.73 20.39 -1.18
CA PRO A 89 -28.36 18.98 -1.36
C PRO A 89 -27.75 18.73 -2.74
N VAL A 90 -26.78 17.84 -2.82
CA VAL A 90 -26.05 17.54 -4.06
C VAL A 90 -26.15 16.07 -4.42
N ILE A 91 -26.27 15.77 -5.71
CA ILE A 91 -26.06 14.45 -6.30
C ILE A 91 -24.78 14.51 -7.14
N LEU A 92 -23.76 13.72 -6.79
CA LEU A 92 -22.56 13.58 -7.60
C LEU A 92 -22.74 12.45 -8.62
N ASP A 93 -22.86 12.83 -9.90
CA ASP A 93 -22.95 11.89 -11.03
C ASP A 93 -21.58 11.66 -11.65
N ALA A 94 -20.85 10.69 -11.11
CA ALA A 94 -19.61 10.17 -11.64
C ALA A 94 -19.51 8.67 -11.38
N THR A 95 -18.45 8.02 -11.86
CA THR A 95 -18.34 6.55 -11.79
C THR A 95 -18.12 6.05 -10.35
N HIS A 96 -17.26 6.71 -9.57
CA HIS A 96 -16.88 6.37 -8.19
C HIS A 96 -16.61 4.87 -7.97
N ALA A 97 -16.06 4.19 -8.99
CA ALA A 97 -15.86 2.74 -8.96
C ALA A 97 -14.78 2.31 -7.96
N ARG A 98 -13.73 3.10 -7.83
CA ARG A 98 -12.60 2.80 -6.94
C ARG A 98 -12.80 3.45 -5.57
N ARG A 99 -12.43 2.74 -4.50
CA ARG A 99 -12.54 3.24 -3.11
C ARG A 99 -11.85 4.58 -2.89
N PRO A 100 -10.62 4.84 -3.37
CA PRO A 100 -9.97 6.14 -3.17
C PRO A 100 -10.79 7.33 -3.69
N TRP A 101 -11.52 7.15 -4.80
CA TRP A 101 -12.39 8.19 -5.35
C TRP A 101 -13.60 8.49 -4.46
N ARG A 102 -14.12 7.48 -3.78
CA ARG A 102 -15.21 7.64 -2.81
C ARG A 102 -14.71 8.29 -1.53
N LEU A 103 -13.56 7.83 -1.00
CA LEU A 103 -12.92 8.41 0.19
C LEU A 103 -12.50 9.86 -0.01
N ALA A 104 -12.05 10.24 -1.20
CA ALA A 104 -11.73 11.62 -1.54
C ALA A 104 -12.91 12.57 -1.28
N ILE A 105 -14.14 12.12 -1.55
CA ILE A 105 -15.36 12.91 -1.34
C ILE A 105 -15.89 12.79 0.10
N THR A 106 -15.93 11.57 0.63
CA THR A 106 -16.62 11.30 1.89
C THR A 106 -15.78 11.54 3.13
N GLN A 107 -14.45 11.44 3.03
CA GLN A 107 -13.55 11.53 4.18
C GLN A 107 -12.41 12.56 4.02
N ALA A 108 -11.91 12.81 2.80
CA ALA A 108 -10.83 13.77 2.59
C ALA A 108 -11.35 15.23 2.48
N LEU A 109 -12.52 15.44 1.85
CA LEU A 109 -13.11 16.77 1.77
C LEU A 109 -13.74 17.19 3.09
N SER A 110 -13.47 18.43 3.50
CA SER A 110 -14.15 19.11 4.60
C SER A 110 -15.16 20.13 4.09
N PHE A 111 -16.24 20.31 4.83
CA PHE A 111 -17.35 21.21 4.51
C PHE A 111 -17.68 22.12 5.70
N PRO A 112 -18.19 23.35 5.46
CA PRO A 112 -18.54 24.27 6.54
C PRO A 112 -19.80 23.88 7.31
N VAL A 113 -20.59 22.92 6.81
CA VAL A 113 -21.76 22.37 7.46
C VAL A 113 -21.70 20.86 7.51
N PRO A 114 -22.36 20.20 8.48
CA PRO A 114 -22.41 18.74 8.54
C PRO A 114 -23.08 18.15 7.30
N VAL A 115 -22.39 17.22 6.62
CA VAL A 115 -22.89 16.53 5.42
C VAL A 115 -23.10 15.05 5.72
N GLU A 116 -24.25 14.52 5.34
CA GLU A 116 -24.60 13.10 5.42
C GLU A 116 -24.59 12.49 4.02
N TRP A 117 -23.58 11.66 3.71
CA TRP A 117 -23.44 11.02 2.41
C TRP A 117 -24.26 9.75 2.29
N ILE A 118 -25.06 9.63 1.23
CA ILE A 118 -25.79 8.41 0.84
C ILE A 118 -25.17 7.87 -0.44
N GLY A 119 -24.60 6.68 -0.39
CA GLY A 119 -24.08 5.97 -1.57
C GLY A 119 -25.20 5.21 -2.29
N TRP A 120 -25.44 5.53 -3.56
CA TRP A 120 -26.35 4.79 -4.43
C TRP A 120 -25.54 3.90 -5.34
N TRP A 121 -25.49 2.62 -5.02
CA TRP A 121 -24.73 1.64 -5.77
C TRP A 121 -25.61 0.96 -6.83
N LEU A 122 -25.38 1.34 -8.10
CA LEU A 122 -26.06 0.73 -9.24
C LEU A 122 -25.44 -0.66 -9.50
N TYR A 123 -26.15 -1.66 -9.04
CA TYR A 123 -25.78 -3.08 -9.21
C TYR A 123 -26.27 -3.61 -10.56
N THR A 124 -25.87 -2.92 -11.66
CA THR A 124 -26.25 -3.28 -13.02
C THR A 124 -25.36 -4.42 -13.50
N PRO A 125 -25.92 -5.53 -14.02
CA PRO A 125 -25.11 -6.61 -14.58
C PRO A 125 -24.17 -6.13 -15.66
N LEU A 126 -22.94 -6.65 -15.67
CA LEU A 126 -21.89 -6.25 -16.63
C LEU A 126 -22.36 -6.38 -18.09
N ALA A 127 -23.05 -7.49 -18.42
CA ALA A 127 -23.60 -7.71 -19.76
C ALA A 127 -24.56 -6.56 -20.17
N THR A 128 -25.41 -6.11 -19.26
CA THR A 128 -26.32 -4.98 -19.47
C THR A 128 -25.55 -3.67 -19.67
N CYS A 129 -24.52 -3.42 -18.88
CA CYS A 129 -23.66 -2.24 -19.05
C CYS A 129 -23.00 -2.23 -20.44
N LEU A 130 -22.49 -3.37 -20.90
CA LEU A 130 -21.87 -3.52 -22.23
C LEU A 130 -22.90 -3.30 -23.35
N GLN A 131 -24.09 -3.87 -23.21
CA GLN A 131 -25.19 -3.67 -24.17
C GLN A 131 -25.62 -2.20 -24.23
N TRP A 132 -25.86 -1.56 -23.09
CA TRP A 132 -26.25 -0.15 -23.06
C TRP A 132 -25.14 0.78 -23.55
N ASN A 133 -23.86 0.40 -23.36
CA ASN A 133 -22.76 1.18 -23.89
C ASN A 133 -22.81 1.29 -25.42
N GLN A 134 -23.23 0.22 -26.12
CA GLN A 134 -23.34 0.21 -27.60
C GLN A 134 -24.37 1.20 -28.14
N THR A 135 -25.38 1.56 -27.36
CA THR A 135 -26.45 2.50 -27.78
C THR A 135 -26.16 3.96 -27.43
N ARG A 136 -25.03 4.23 -26.76
CA ARG A 136 -24.63 5.58 -26.35
C ARG A 136 -23.94 6.35 -27.47
N LYS A 137 -24.14 7.68 -27.50
CA LYS A 137 -23.39 8.56 -28.40
C LYS A 137 -21.87 8.50 -28.14
N ARG A 138 -21.48 8.34 -26.86
CA ARG A 138 -20.10 8.18 -26.43
C ARG A 138 -19.86 6.75 -25.97
N LEU A 139 -19.04 6.02 -26.70
CA LEU A 139 -18.62 4.67 -26.33
C LEU A 139 -17.47 4.72 -25.34
N VAL A 140 -17.55 3.92 -24.28
CA VAL A 140 -16.45 3.68 -23.35
C VAL A 140 -15.79 2.35 -23.72
N PRO A 141 -14.46 2.25 -23.78
CA PRO A 141 -13.77 0.99 -24.07
C PRO A 141 -14.22 -0.13 -23.11
N GLU A 142 -14.53 -1.29 -23.66
CA GLU A 142 -15.02 -2.44 -22.89
C GLU A 142 -14.08 -2.84 -21.72
N PRO A 143 -12.73 -2.86 -21.87
CA PRO A 143 -11.84 -3.18 -20.77
C PRO A 143 -12.03 -2.25 -19.55
N VAL A 144 -12.28 -0.95 -19.79
CA VAL A 144 -12.54 0.02 -18.71
C VAL A 144 -13.83 -0.30 -17.95
N ILE A 145 -14.89 -0.68 -18.67
CA ILE A 145 -16.17 -1.06 -18.04
C ILE A 145 -15.97 -2.33 -17.19
N ARG A 146 -15.25 -3.32 -17.70
CA ARG A 146 -14.93 -4.56 -17.00
C ARG A 146 -14.09 -4.32 -15.75
N GLU A 147 -13.04 -3.52 -15.86
CA GLU A 147 -12.17 -3.14 -14.74
C GLU A 147 -12.96 -2.45 -13.62
N MET A 148 -13.78 -1.47 -13.98
CA MET A 148 -14.59 -0.73 -13.00
C MET A 148 -15.68 -1.59 -12.37
N ALA A 149 -16.29 -2.50 -13.12
CA ALA A 149 -17.25 -3.45 -12.57
C ALA A 149 -16.58 -4.45 -11.60
N ALA A 150 -15.38 -4.93 -11.93
CA ALA A 150 -14.60 -5.81 -11.07
C ALA A 150 -14.19 -5.10 -9.76
N ALA A 151 -13.74 -3.85 -9.83
CA ALA A 151 -13.39 -3.05 -8.65
C ALA A 151 -14.58 -2.85 -7.69
N LEU A 152 -15.79 -2.71 -8.23
CA LEU A 152 -17.02 -2.60 -7.43
C LEU A 152 -17.49 -3.94 -6.82
N ALA A 153 -17.19 -5.05 -7.50
CA ALA A 153 -17.55 -6.38 -7.05
C ALA A 153 -16.53 -6.95 -6.05
N ASP A 154 -15.41 -6.27 -5.80
CA ASP A 154 -14.38 -6.71 -4.87
C ASP A 154 -14.93 -6.76 -3.44
N PRO A 155 -14.84 -7.91 -2.72
CA PRO A 155 -15.37 -8.05 -1.38
C PRO A 155 -14.71 -7.13 -0.34
N ALA A 156 -13.44 -6.76 -0.55
CA ALA A 156 -12.68 -5.92 0.36
C ALA A 156 -12.84 -4.43 0.05
N PHE A 157 -12.88 -4.05 -1.24
CA PHE A 157 -12.84 -2.67 -1.69
C PHE A 157 -14.15 -2.18 -2.34
N GLY A 158 -15.18 -3.01 -2.39
CA GLY A 158 -16.51 -2.60 -2.84
C GLY A 158 -17.15 -1.53 -1.94
N PRO A 159 -18.24 -0.87 -2.41
CA PRO A 159 -18.88 0.21 -1.67
C PRO A 159 -19.40 -0.24 -0.31
N SER A 160 -19.01 0.48 0.74
CA SER A 160 -19.40 0.15 2.11
C SER A 160 -19.63 1.39 2.97
N ARG A 161 -20.37 1.22 4.10
CA ARG A 161 -20.56 2.30 5.05
C ARG A 161 -19.25 2.79 5.69
N ALA A 162 -18.28 1.90 5.84
CA ALA A 162 -16.96 2.22 6.40
C ALA A 162 -16.25 3.36 5.65
N GLU A 163 -16.64 3.62 4.41
CA GLU A 163 -16.13 4.73 3.61
C GLU A 163 -16.72 6.11 3.97
N GLY A 164 -17.47 6.23 5.09
CA GLY A 164 -18.07 7.48 5.53
C GLY A 164 -19.50 7.68 5.04
N PHE A 165 -20.13 6.68 4.43
CA PHE A 165 -21.53 6.74 4.08
C PHE A 165 -22.43 6.49 5.29
N ALA A 166 -23.46 7.32 5.48
CA ALA A 166 -24.53 7.05 6.43
C ALA A 166 -25.33 5.79 6.03
N ALA A 167 -25.52 5.61 4.73
CA ALA A 167 -26.08 4.39 4.14
C ALA A 167 -25.52 4.14 2.74
N VAL A 168 -25.40 2.88 2.36
CA VAL A 168 -25.16 2.44 0.98
C VAL A 168 -26.40 1.66 0.55
N VAL A 169 -27.01 2.08 -0.56
CA VAL A 169 -28.22 1.48 -1.11
C VAL A 169 -27.89 0.88 -2.47
N ALA A 170 -27.98 -0.44 -2.57
CA ALA A 170 -27.84 -1.12 -3.85
C ALA A 170 -29.14 -1.02 -4.64
N VAL A 171 -29.04 -0.54 -5.88
CA VAL A 171 -30.16 -0.36 -6.80
C VAL A 171 -29.91 -1.13 -8.07
N VAL A 172 -30.85 -1.98 -8.46
CA VAL A 172 -30.87 -2.60 -9.78
C VAL A 172 -31.72 -1.71 -10.68
N PRO A 173 -31.15 -1.12 -11.75
CA PRO A 173 -31.92 -0.27 -12.66
C PRO A 173 -33.03 -1.05 -13.35
N THR A 174 -34.24 -0.49 -13.34
CA THR A 174 -35.43 -1.01 -13.96
C THR A 174 -36.08 0.06 -14.87
N HIS A 175 -37.29 -0.17 -15.36
CA HIS A 175 -38.00 0.87 -16.08
C HIS A 175 -38.25 2.11 -15.21
N GLN A 176 -38.31 3.28 -15.84
CA GLN A 176 -38.30 4.58 -15.15
C GLN A 176 -39.38 4.73 -14.07
N ARG A 177 -40.59 4.22 -14.30
CA ARG A 177 -41.66 4.28 -13.32
C ARG A 177 -41.39 3.43 -12.07
N GLU A 178 -40.87 2.23 -12.28
CA GLU A 178 -40.50 1.31 -11.21
C GLU A 178 -39.31 1.88 -10.42
N LEU A 179 -38.34 2.48 -11.11
CA LEU A 179 -37.18 3.15 -10.49
C LEU A 179 -37.65 4.30 -9.57
N GLN A 180 -38.62 5.11 -10.00
CA GLN A 180 -39.14 6.20 -9.19
C GLN A 180 -39.82 5.70 -7.91
N GLN A 181 -40.60 4.62 -8.00
CA GLN A 181 -41.24 4.02 -6.83
C GLN A 181 -40.20 3.41 -5.89
N LEU A 182 -39.24 2.65 -6.44
CA LEU A 182 -38.17 2.05 -5.68
C LEU A 182 -37.37 3.12 -4.90
N LEU A 183 -37.02 4.23 -5.56
CA LEU A 183 -36.26 5.31 -4.90
C LEU A 183 -37.08 5.99 -3.79
N ARG A 184 -38.40 6.17 -3.98
CA ARG A 184 -39.31 6.69 -2.90
C ARG A 184 -39.29 5.76 -1.69
N ASP A 185 -39.44 4.46 -1.91
CA ASP A 185 -39.47 3.46 -0.84
C ASP A 185 -38.14 3.40 -0.09
N GLU A 186 -37.01 3.45 -0.83
CA GLU A 186 -35.67 3.46 -0.22
C GLU A 186 -35.40 4.76 0.56
N LEU A 187 -35.78 5.93 0.01
CA LEU A 187 -35.68 7.21 0.72
C LEU A 187 -36.51 7.21 2.03
N ALA A 188 -37.72 6.65 2.02
CA ALA A 188 -38.55 6.52 3.22
C ALA A 188 -37.92 5.64 4.30
N ARG A 189 -37.13 4.64 3.92
CA ARG A 189 -36.43 3.72 4.85
C ARG A 189 -35.11 4.23 5.37
N LEU A 190 -34.51 5.26 4.73
CA LEU A 190 -33.16 5.72 5.04
C LEU A 190 -32.99 6.10 6.52
N ASP A 191 -33.89 6.88 7.10
CA ASP A 191 -33.75 7.33 8.49
C ASP A 191 -33.76 6.19 9.50
N HIS A 192 -34.53 5.15 9.23
CA HIS A 192 -34.51 3.96 10.06
C HIS A 192 -33.19 3.19 9.93
N ARG A 193 -32.70 3.00 8.70
CA ARG A 193 -31.40 2.33 8.44
C ARG A 193 -30.25 3.06 9.10
N ILE A 194 -30.19 4.39 8.96
CA ILE A 194 -29.14 5.23 9.53
C ILE A 194 -29.17 5.16 11.06
N ARG A 195 -30.34 5.31 11.68
CA ARG A 195 -30.49 5.20 13.14
C ARG A 195 -30.07 3.83 13.67
N SER A 196 -30.54 2.76 13.03
CA SER A 196 -30.19 1.39 13.41
C SER A 196 -28.69 1.14 13.36
N ALA A 197 -28.02 1.66 12.32
CA ALA A 197 -26.59 1.52 12.16
C ALA A 197 -25.81 2.33 13.21
N ARG A 198 -26.16 3.59 13.45
CA ARG A 198 -25.57 4.43 14.50
C ARG A 198 -25.69 3.81 15.90
N ASN A 199 -26.82 3.18 16.19
CA ASN A 199 -27.02 2.52 17.49
C ASN A 199 -26.07 1.33 17.71
N ARG A 200 -25.67 0.63 16.65
CA ARG A 200 -24.65 -0.43 16.72
C ARG A 200 -23.25 0.14 16.95
N GLU A 201 -22.94 1.27 16.32
CA GLU A 201 -21.62 1.92 16.38
C GLU A 201 -21.38 2.73 17.65
N LYS A 202 -22.42 3.09 18.41
CA LYS A 202 -22.30 3.79 19.71
C LYS A 202 -21.44 3.04 20.75
N ARG A 203 -21.22 1.75 20.55
CA ARG A 203 -20.42 0.90 21.46
C ARG A 203 -18.95 0.88 21.11
N PHE A 204 -18.54 1.45 19.97
CA PHE A 204 -17.15 1.46 19.55
C PHE A 204 -16.34 2.45 20.39
N GLN A 205 -15.20 1.99 20.82
CA GLN A 205 -14.18 2.82 21.43
C GLN A 205 -13.29 3.38 20.31
N LEU A 206 -13.52 4.63 19.94
CA LEU A 206 -12.86 5.25 18.81
C LEU A 206 -11.44 5.74 19.16
N HIS A 207 -10.58 5.78 18.15
CA HIS A 207 -9.19 6.22 18.24
C HIS A 207 -8.79 6.95 16.93
N GLY A 208 -7.58 7.50 16.83
CA GLY A 208 -7.15 8.33 15.70
C GLY A 208 -7.21 7.65 14.32
N TYR A 209 -7.15 6.31 14.29
CA TYR A 209 -7.26 5.53 13.05
C TYR A 209 -8.63 4.85 12.88
N SER A 210 -9.67 5.35 13.52
CA SER A 210 -11.01 4.78 13.37
C SER A 210 -11.64 5.07 12.01
N ARG A 211 -11.25 6.16 11.33
CA ARG A 211 -11.69 6.42 9.96
C ARG A 211 -10.96 5.53 8.96
N LEU A 212 -11.67 5.07 7.94
CA LEU A 212 -11.10 4.17 6.94
C LEU A 212 -9.95 4.82 6.16
N LEU A 213 -10.05 6.10 5.83
CA LEU A 213 -8.98 6.84 5.12
C LEU A 213 -7.66 6.82 5.90
N ASP A 214 -7.71 7.12 7.20
CA ASP A 214 -6.53 7.16 8.05
C ASP A 214 -5.95 5.76 8.26
N LEU A 215 -6.83 4.78 8.46
CA LEU A 215 -6.44 3.37 8.60
C LEU A 215 -5.79 2.83 7.33
N GLU A 216 -6.39 3.06 6.16
CA GLU A 216 -5.83 2.60 4.89
C GLU A 216 -4.52 3.31 4.56
N ARG A 217 -4.41 4.62 4.81
CA ARG A 217 -3.14 5.34 4.66
C ARG A 217 -2.03 4.70 5.50
N LEU A 218 -2.31 4.40 6.77
CA LEU A 218 -1.36 3.73 7.66
C LEU A 218 -0.95 2.35 7.15
N LEU A 219 -1.90 1.53 6.68
CA LEU A 219 -1.62 0.19 6.14
C LEU A 219 -0.82 0.27 4.82
N HIS A 220 -1.16 1.21 3.94
CA HIS A 220 -0.42 1.43 2.71
C HIS A 220 0.99 1.96 2.96
N LEU A 221 1.16 2.84 3.95
CA LEU A 221 2.47 3.32 4.38
C LEU A 221 3.33 2.18 4.93
N LEU A 222 2.79 1.36 5.83
CA LEU A 222 3.48 0.16 6.33
C LEU A 222 3.89 -0.76 5.18
N ARG A 223 2.98 -1.01 4.23
CA ARG A 223 3.28 -1.84 3.07
C ARG A 223 4.39 -1.24 2.20
N LEU A 224 4.39 0.07 1.99
CA LEU A 224 5.45 0.76 1.26
C LEU A 224 6.80 0.60 1.96
N LEU A 225 6.87 0.88 3.27
CA LEU A 225 8.09 0.78 4.06
C LEU A 225 8.62 -0.65 4.17
N THR A 226 7.74 -1.66 4.22
CA THR A 226 8.18 -3.07 4.23
C THR A 226 8.65 -3.55 2.87
N THR A 227 8.25 -2.90 1.78
CA THR A 227 8.74 -3.21 0.43
C THR A 227 10.03 -2.46 0.11
N PHE A 228 10.12 -1.22 0.55
CA PHE A 228 11.27 -0.34 0.35
C PHE A 228 11.72 0.26 1.69
N PRO A 229 12.36 -0.52 2.57
CA PRO A 229 12.78 -0.03 3.90
C PRO A 229 13.78 1.12 3.83
N GLU A 230 14.53 1.23 2.75
CA GLU A 230 15.51 2.30 2.50
C GLU A 230 14.97 3.38 1.55
N LEU A 231 13.66 3.67 1.62
CA LEU A 231 12.98 4.57 0.68
C LEU A 231 13.69 5.93 0.53
N SER A 232 14.13 6.54 1.64
CA SER A 232 14.82 7.85 1.63
C SER A 232 16.29 7.78 1.24
N ALA A 233 16.94 6.61 1.38
CA ALA A 233 18.36 6.37 1.11
C ALA A 233 18.52 5.19 0.14
N ALA A 234 17.64 5.12 -0.86
CA ALA A 234 17.56 3.98 -1.77
C ALA A 234 18.91 3.66 -2.41
N ASP A 235 19.33 2.40 -2.31
CA ASP A 235 20.45 1.89 -3.04
C ASP A 235 20.19 1.93 -4.57
N PRO A 236 21.23 1.81 -5.42
CA PRO A 236 21.05 1.92 -6.88
C PRO A 236 20.05 0.94 -7.48
N ALA A 237 19.89 -0.26 -6.91
CA ALA A 237 18.95 -1.26 -7.43
C ALA A 237 17.50 -0.96 -7.03
N SER A 238 17.28 -0.62 -5.76
CA SER A 238 15.96 -0.17 -5.29
C SER A 238 15.53 1.13 -5.97
N ARG A 239 16.47 2.01 -6.30
CA ARG A 239 16.21 3.26 -7.02
C ARG A 239 15.55 3.03 -8.37
N ALA A 240 16.00 2.07 -9.15
CA ALA A 240 15.40 1.76 -10.45
C ALA A 240 13.95 1.29 -10.33
N GLU A 241 13.63 0.47 -9.33
CA GLU A 241 12.26 0.03 -9.04
C GLU A 241 11.38 1.22 -8.59
N LEU A 242 11.91 2.11 -7.76
CA LEU A 242 11.22 3.31 -7.28
C LEU A 242 10.96 4.30 -8.42
N GLU A 243 11.93 4.53 -9.31
CA GLU A 243 11.78 5.39 -10.49
C GLU A 243 10.76 4.86 -11.49
N ALA A 244 10.59 3.54 -11.59
CA ALA A 244 9.52 2.95 -12.40
C ALA A 244 8.12 3.27 -11.86
N ILE A 245 7.97 3.53 -10.57
CA ILE A 245 6.71 3.92 -9.95
C ILE A 245 6.49 5.43 -10.07
N VAL A 246 7.48 6.23 -9.66
CA VAL A 246 7.44 7.70 -9.66
C VAL A 246 8.74 8.26 -10.22
N SER A 247 8.67 8.93 -11.36
CA SER A 247 9.82 9.57 -12.01
C SER A 247 9.49 11.06 -12.29
N PRO A 248 10.37 12.01 -11.96
CA PRO A 248 11.63 11.83 -11.20
C PRO A 248 11.36 11.38 -9.76
N LEU A 249 12.38 10.88 -9.06
CA LEU A 249 12.28 10.57 -7.64
C LEU A 249 11.87 11.82 -6.86
N PRO A 250 10.90 11.70 -5.92
CA PRO A 250 10.44 12.84 -5.13
C PRO A 250 11.58 13.40 -4.28
N GLU A 251 11.66 14.73 -4.24
CA GLU A 251 12.52 15.45 -3.30
C GLU A 251 11.82 15.62 -1.95
N GLY A 252 12.58 15.88 -0.90
CA GLY A 252 12.03 16.11 0.44
C GLY A 252 12.35 15.01 1.44
N ASP A 253 11.67 15.06 2.60
CA ASP A 253 11.82 14.06 3.65
C ASP A 253 11.08 12.74 3.31
N LEU A 254 11.23 11.74 4.18
CA LEU A 254 10.58 10.44 4.01
C LEU A 254 9.07 10.55 3.84
N ALA A 255 8.42 11.50 4.53
CA ALA A 255 6.98 11.69 4.43
C ALA A 255 6.56 12.27 3.08
N ASP A 256 7.33 13.23 2.55
CA ASP A 256 7.08 13.82 1.24
C ASP A 256 7.25 12.78 0.12
N GLN A 257 8.30 11.97 0.22
CA GLN A 257 8.55 10.86 -0.70
C GLN A 257 7.43 9.80 -0.61
N ALA A 258 7.10 9.33 0.59
CA ALA A 258 6.02 8.37 0.80
C ALA A 258 4.68 8.90 0.26
N ALA A 259 4.38 10.20 0.47
CA ALA A 259 3.18 10.83 -0.06
C ALA A 259 3.09 10.74 -1.59
N ALA A 260 4.20 10.96 -2.30
CA ALA A 260 4.23 10.85 -3.75
C ALA A 260 3.97 9.41 -4.23
N TYR A 261 4.59 8.41 -3.57
CA TYR A 261 4.35 7.00 -3.88
C TYR A 261 2.92 6.56 -3.57
N LEU A 262 2.38 6.94 -2.40
CA LEU A 262 1.01 6.58 -2.03
C LEU A 262 -0.02 7.19 -2.98
N ARG A 263 0.16 8.45 -3.41
CA ARG A 263 -0.67 9.06 -4.47
C ARG A 263 -0.66 8.24 -5.74
N ARG A 264 0.50 7.83 -6.17
CA ARG A 264 0.66 7.10 -7.44
C ARG A 264 0.12 5.67 -7.37
N LEU A 265 0.38 4.96 -6.28
CA LEU A 265 0.05 3.55 -6.12
C LEU A 265 -1.41 3.32 -5.71
N HIS A 266 -1.93 4.16 -4.81
CA HIS A 266 -3.21 3.90 -4.14
C HIS A 266 -4.25 4.98 -4.40
N GLY A 267 -3.85 6.23 -4.62
CA GLY A 267 -4.76 7.33 -4.95
C GLY A 267 -4.42 8.62 -4.22
N GLU A 268 -4.86 9.74 -4.78
CA GLU A 268 -4.53 11.10 -4.35
C GLU A 268 -4.88 11.34 -2.86
N CYS A 269 -5.99 10.78 -2.37
CA CYS A 269 -6.47 10.98 -1.01
C CYS A 269 -5.53 10.42 0.09
N TYR A 270 -4.61 9.52 -0.24
CA TYR A 270 -3.64 8.99 0.72
C TYR A 270 -2.32 9.77 0.78
N GLY A 271 -2.13 10.75 -0.09
CA GLY A 271 -0.86 11.48 -0.24
C GLY A 271 -0.74 12.74 0.60
N ASP A 272 -1.32 12.81 1.78
CA ASP A 272 -1.14 13.92 2.70
C ASP A 272 0.16 13.74 3.51
N ALA A 273 1.20 14.49 3.16
CA ALA A 273 2.51 14.41 3.79
C ALA A 273 2.48 14.79 5.29
N ALA A 274 1.61 15.71 5.70
CA ALA A 274 1.49 16.10 7.10
C ALA A 274 0.89 14.95 7.94
N ALA A 275 -0.15 14.31 7.42
CA ALA A 275 -0.74 13.12 8.04
C ALA A 275 0.25 11.94 8.08
N ILE A 276 1.04 11.73 7.01
CA ILE A 276 2.06 10.68 6.94
C ILE A 276 3.18 10.92 7.97
N ARG A 277 3.59 12.17 8.22
CA ARG A 277 4.55 12.46 9.31
C ARG A 277 4.01 12.02 10.67
N GLY A 278 2.73 12.25 10.92
CA GLY A 278 2.05 11.74 12.12
C GLY A 278 2.01 10.22 12.18
N ASP A 279 1.72 9.55 11.05
CA ASP A 279 1.71 8.09 10.95
C ASP A 279 3.11 7.51 11.22
N LEU A 280 4.18 8.09 10.65
CA LEU A 280 5.56 7.66 10.89
C LEU A 280 5.95 7.80 12.36
N ALA A 281 5.64 8.94 13.00
CA ALA A 281 5.90 9.15 14.43
C ALA A 281 5.14 8.13 15.31
N TRP A 282 3.89 7.81 14.94
CA TRP A 282 3.10 6.80 15.65
C TRP A 282 3.69 5.39 15.46
N LEU A 283 4.14 5.03 14.26
CA LEU A 283 4.80 3.75 13.98
C LEU A 283 6.10 3.59 14.79
N GLU A 284 6.91 4.64 14.86
CA GLU A 284 8.14 4.66 15.65
C GLU A 284 7.84 4.51 17.14
N ALA A 285 6.92 5.32 17.70
CA ALA A 285 6.52 5.27 19.10
C ALA A 285 5.95 3.90 19.52
N ASN A 286 5.36 3.15 18.59
CA ASN A 286 4.83 1.81 18.83
C ASN A 286 5.81 0.68 18.44
N GLY A 287 7.06 1.00 18.11
CA GLY A 287 8.11 0.02 17.87
C GLY A 287 7.98 -0.74 16.55
N PHE A 288 7.24 -0.23 15.56
CA PHE A 288 7.17 -0.86 14.23
C PHE A 288 8.47 -0.71 13.44
N CYS A 289 9.22 0.36 13.70
CA CYS A 289 10.50 0.64 13.05
C CYS A 289 11.71 0.21 13.91
N SER A 290 11.49 -0.52 15.02
CA SER A 290 12.54 -1.02 15.90
C SER A 290 13.07 -2.37 15.43
N ALA A 291 14.38 -2.56 15.55
CA ALA A 291 15.01 -3.87 15.32
C ALA A 291 14.76 -4.86 16.48
N GLU A 292 14.38 -4.36 17.66
CA GLU A 292 14.10 -5.21 18.82
C GLU A 292 12.60 -5.51 18.94
N PRO A 293 12.22 -6.74 19.32
CA PRO A 293 10.82 -7.10 19.54
C PRO A 293 10.20 -6.22 20.64
N ALA A 294 9.16 -5.48 20.29
CA ALA A 294 8.43 -4.66 21.24
C ALA A 294 7.35 -5.46 21.96
N LEU A 295 7.51 -5.68 23.26
CA LEU A 295 6.52 -6.34 24.11
C LEU A 295 5.51 -5.36 24.74
N ALA A 296 5.71 -4.06 24.57
CA ALA A 296 4.77 -3.06 25.05
C ALA A 296 3.43 -3.13 24.29
N PRO A 297 2.30 -2.85 24.94
CA PRO A 297 1.02 -2.75 24.27
C PRO A 297 1.03 -1.63 23.24
N ILE A 298 0.25 -1.81 22.17
CA ILE A 298 0.04 -0.75 21.17
C ILE A 298 -0.63 0.46 21.85
N GLN A 299 -0.01 1.63 21.73
CA GLN A 299 -0.61 2.87 22.17
C GLN A 299 -1.57 3.37 21.10
N LEU A 300 -2.83 3.55 21.47
CA LEU A 300 -3.82 4.11 20.56
C LEU A 300 -3.47 5.56 20.26
N ALA A 301 -3.54 5.94 18.99
CA ALA A 301 -3.49 7.34 18.62
C ALA A 301 -4.70 8.06 19.25
N PRO A 302 -4.50 9.23 19.87
CA PRO A 302 -5.60 10.00 20.40
C PRO A 302 -6.58 10.33 19.27
N PRO A 303 -7.88 10.45 19.56
CA PRO A 303 -8.80 11.06 18.63
C PRO A 303 -8.25 12.42 18.21
N HIS A 304 -8.41 12.82 16.96
CA HIS A 304 -7.94 14.13 16.51
C HIS A 304 -8.48 15.23 17.45
N PRO A 305 -7.65 16.18 17.89
CA PRO A 305 -8.05 17.17 18.89
C PRO A 305 -9.20 18.07 18.42
N GLU A 306 -9.31 18.29 17.12
CA GLU A 306 -10.41 19.03 16.51
C GLU A 306 -11.03 18.16 15.42
N PRO A 307 -12.28 17.68 15.61
CA PRO A 307 -13.01 17.11 14.51
C PRO A 307 -13.09 18.18 13.40
N PRO A 308 -12.84 17.83 12.14
CA PRO A 308 -13.13 18.77 11.06
C PRO A 308 -14.56 19.24 11.27
N ALA A 309 -14.78 20.56 11.17
CA ALA A 309 -16.10 21.17 11.40
C ALA A 309 -17.21 20.45 10.63
N THR A 310 -16.79 19.64 9.66
CA THR A 310 -17.66 18.94 8.73
C THR A 310 -16.95 17.68 8.24
N GLY A 311 -17.62 16.57 8.35
CA GLY A 311 -17.11 15.31 7.85
C GLY A 311 -17.40 14.13 8.79
N PRO A 312 -17.13 12.90 8.33
CA PRO A 312 -17.37 11.68 9.11
C PRO A 312 -16.30 11.52 10.19
N TRP A 313 -16.33 12.43 11.15
CA TRP A 313 -15.47 12.36 12.31
C TRP A 313 -15.98 11.32 13.33
N PRO A 314 -15.11 10.67 14.13
CA PRO A 314 -15.57 9.87 15.27
C PRO A 314 -16.46 10.68 16.21
N GLY A 315 -17.75 10.39 16.23
CA GLY A 315 -18.77 11.21 16.91
C GLY A 315 -19.51 12.18 15.99
N GLY A 316 -19.07 12.34 14.76
CA GLY A 316 -19.78 13.10 13.72
C GLY A 316 -20.98 12.34 13.14
N VAL A 317 -21.69 13.04 12.27
CA VAL A 317 -23.00 12.65 11.76
C VAL A 317 -22.99 11.42 10.87
N ASN A 318 -21.86 11.12 10.23
CA ASN A 318 -21.74 10.17 9.12
C ASN A 318 -20.99 8.90 9.51
N GLY A 319 -21.41 8.23 10.55
CA GLY A 319 -20.72 7.05 11.04
C GLY A 319 -20.94 5.81 10.18
N GLY A 320 -19.87 5.36 9.56
CA GLY A 320 -19.63 3.99 9.16
C GLY A 320 -18.18 3.75 9.50
N PHE A 321 -17.88 2.87 10.44
CA PHE A 321 -16.51 2.56 10.81
C PHE A 321 -16.15 1.17 10.32
N PRO A 322 -14.89 0.96 9.84
CA PRO A 322 -14.38 -0.38 9.58
C PRO A 322 -14.32 -1.17 10.90
N PRO A 323 -14.27 -2.51 10.87
CA PRO A 323 -14.11 -3.32 12.08
C PRO A 323 -12.92 -2.88 12.95
N MET A 324 -11.79 -2.49 12.34
CA MET A 324 -10.62 -1.95 13.03
C MET A 324 -10.80 -0.51 13.54
N GLY A 325 -11.94 0.13 13.28
CA GLY A 325 -12.31 1.40 13.91
C GLY A 325 -12.61 1.27 15.40
N ASP A 326 -12.82 0.05 15.91
CA ASP A 326 -12.95 -0.23 17.32
C ASP A 326 -11.58 -0.54 17.95
N ALA A 327 -11.24 0.17 19.04
CA ALA A 327 -9.93 0.09 19.68
C ALA A 327 -9.47 -1.33 20.03
N PRO A 328 -10.31 -2.22 20.61
CA PRO A 328 -9.87 -3.59 20.91
C PRO A 328 -9.48 -4.38 19.67
N VAL A 329 -10.20 -4.18 18.56
CA VAL A 329 -9.90 -4.85 17.29
C VAL A 329 -8.61 -4.28 16.69
N PHE A 330 -8.45 -2.97 16.72
CA PHE A 330 -7.24 -2.31 16.26
C PHE A 330 -6.00 -2.79 17.03
N MET A 331 -6.08 -2.79 18.37
CA MET A 331 -4.96 -3.20 19.23
C MET A 331 -4.50 -4.61 18.91
N ARG A 332 -5.40 -5.60 18.87
CA ARG A 332 -5.01 -6.99 18.61
C ARG A 332 -4.44 -7.18 17.21
N VAL A 333 -5.03 -6.55 16.19
CA VAL A 333 -4.55 -6.67 14.80
C VAL A 333 -3.19 -6.00 14.63
N PHE A 334 -2.97 -4.81 15.18
CA PHE A 334 -1.70 -4.11 15.05
C PHE A 334 -0.61 -4.72 15.95
N THR A 335 -0.95 -5.32 17.09
CA THR A 335 -0.01 -6.15 17.89
C THR A 335 0.48 -7.34 17.04
N LEU A 336 -0.43 -8.05 16.39
CA LEU A 336 -0.08 -9.15 15.50
C LEU A 336 0.77 -8.67 14.32
N LEU A 337 0.37 -7.59 13.66
CA LEU A 337 1.08 -7.02 12.52
C LEU A 337 2.51 -6.60 12.91
N ARG A 338 2.70 -5.96 14.06
CA ARG A 338 4.01 -5.61 14.58
C ARG A 338 4.88 -6.86 14.83
N HIS A 339 4.31 -7.89 15.45
CA HIS A 339 5.01 -9.17 15.66
C HIS A 339 5.47 -9.78 14.33
N LEU A 340 4.59 -9.85 13.34
CA LEU A 340 4.90 -10.40 12.01
C LEU A 340 6.00 -9.61 11.28
N LEU A 341 6.05 -8.28 11.49
CA LEU A 341 7.10 -7.44 10.90
C LEU A 341 8.45 -7.63 11.59
N GLN A 342 8.46 -7.78 12.91
CA GLN A 342 9.67 -7.96 13.71
C GLN A 342 10.20 -9.40 13.69
N GLN A 343 9.33 -10.37 13.44
CA GLN A 343 9.64 -11.80 13.39
C GLN A 343 9.18 -12.42 12.04
N PRO A 344 9.70 -11.94 10.90
CA PRO A 344 9.23 -12.36 9.57
C PRO A 344 9.51 -13.83 9.28
N PHE A 345 10.42 -14.47 10.02
CA PHE A 345 10.82 -15.86 9.88
C PHE A 345 10.29 -16.77 11.00
N ASP A 346 9.39 -16.27 11.86
CA ASP A 346 8.78 -17.10 12.89
C ASP A 346 7.88 -18.17 12.26
N GLN A 347 8.10 -19.42 12.62
CA GLN A 347 7.43 -20.59 12.02
C GLN A 347 6.84 -21.49 13.09
N ALA A 348 5.62 -21.95 12.84
CA ALA A 348 4.95 -22.93 13.65
C ALA A 348 5.51 -24.34 13.39
N GLY A 349 6.31 -24.87 14.28
CA GLY A 349 6.85 -26.22 14.19
C GLY A 349 5.82 -27.32 14.43
N GLY A 350 4.85 -27.50 13.50
CA GLY A 350 3.81 -28.53 13.60
C GLY A 350 2.52 -28.11 14.32
N VAL A 351 2.48 -26.91 14.91
CA VAL A 351 1.27 -26.29 15.49
C VAL A 351 0.57 -25.47 14.39
N PRO A 352 -0.77 -25.39 14.35
CA PRO A 352 -1.46 -24.51 13.41
C PRO A 352 -1.04 -23.05 13.60
N LEU A 353 -0.86 -22.32 12.49
CA LEU A 353 -0.32 -20.94 12.51
C LEU A 353 -1.08 -19.97 13.44
N PRO A 354 -2.43 -19.95 13.49
CA PRO A 354 -3.14 -19.05 14.39
C PRO A 354 -2.82 -19.30 15.87
N GLU A 355 -2.75 -20.55 16.28
CA GLU A 355 -2.42 -20.95 17.65
C GLU A 355 -0.97 -20.56 18.00
N HIS A 356 -0.04 -20.79 17.09
CA HIS A 356 1.36 -20.38 17.24
C HIS A 356 1.50 -18.86 17.40
N LEU A 357 0.84 -18.07 16.53
CA LEU A 357 0.89 -16.61 16.60
C LEU A 357 0.27 -16.06 17.89
N ILE A 358 -0.78 -16.69 18.41
CA ILE A 358 -1.36 -16.35 19.70
C ILE A 358 -0.36 -16.59 20.82
N GLU A 359 0.23 -17.78 20.88
CA GLU A 359 1.26 -18.14 21.88
C GLU A 359 2.41 -17.11 21.89
N ARG A 360 2.85 -16.69 20.70
CA ARG A 360 3.94 -15.70 20.57
C ARG A 360 3.57 -14.30 21.03
N THR A 361 2.30 -13.95 21.02
CA THR A 361 1.82 -12.60 21.35
C THR A 361 1.01 -12.50 22.63
N GLU A 362 0.64 -13.64 23.28
CA GLU A 362 -0.27 -13.67 24.43
C GLU A 362 0.19 -12.83 25.63
N ALA A 363 1.51 -12.68 25.80
CA ALA A 363 2.09 -11.87 26.87
C ALA A 363 1.89 -10.35 26.65
N ILE A 364 1.47 -9.94 25.45
CA ILE A 364 1.29 -8.53 25.08
C ILE A 364 -0.14 -8.10 25.39
N PRO A 365 -0.36 -7.12 26.28
CA PRO A 365 -1.70 -6.64 26.58
C PRO A 365 -2.44 -6.15 25.32
N GLY A 366 -3.67 -6.61 25.13
CA GLY A 366 -4.48 -6.28 23.96
C GLY A 366 -4.27 -7.17 22.74
N ALA A 367 -3.40 -8.20 22.80
CA ALA A 367 -3.28 -9.23 21.80
C ALA A 367 -4.48 -10.20 21.80
N TYR A 368 -4.46 -11.18 20.90
CA TYR A 368 -5.50 -12.23 20.84
C TYR A 368 -5.43 -13.15 22.05
N LEU A 369 -6.62 -13.54 22.54
CA LEU A 369 -6.71 -14.57 23.59
C LEU A 369 -6.55 -15.98 22.99
N PRO A 370 -6.13 -16.99 23.80
CA PRO A 370 -5.99 -18.38 23.34
C PRO A 370 -7.24 -18.95 22.67
N SER A 371 -8.42 -18.51 23.09
CA SER A 371 -9.71 -18.94 22.50
C SER A 371 -10.06 -18.25 21.18
N GLU A 372 -9.28 -17.27 20.72
CA GLU A 372 -9.60 -16.43 19.56
C GLU A 372 -8.92 -16.85 18.25
N ALA A 373 -8.39 -18.08 18.14
CA ALA A 373 -7.72 -18.56 16.92
C ALA A 373 -8.58 -18.44 15.65
N ALA A 374 -9.89 -18.67 15.74
CA ALA A 374 -10.80 -18.47 14.63
C ALA A 374 -10.97 -16.99 14.26
N THR A 375 -10.94 -16.10 15.26
CA THR A 375 -11.01 -14.64 15.05
C THR A 375 -9.74 -14.15 14.38
N LEU A 376 -8.57 -14.58 14.87
CA LEU A 376 -7.27 -14.25 14.27
C LEU A 376 -7.23 -14.67 12.80
N ARG A 377 -7.63 -15.91 12.48
CA ARG A 377 -7.69 -16.40 11.09
C ARG A 377 -8.57 -15.50 10.22
N LYS A 378 -9.75 -15.11 10.72
CA LYS A 378 -10.68 -14.23 10.03
C LYS A 378 -10.09 -12.83 9.82
N ASP A 379 -9.39 -12.28 10.82
CA ASP A 379 -8.77 -10.97 10.73
C ASP A 379 -7.58 -10.99 9.74
N LEU A 380 -6.77 -12.03 9.74
CA LEU A 380 -5.74 -12.24 8.72
C LEU A 380 -6.33 -12.24 7.30
N GLU A 381 -7.41 -13.01 7.08
CA GLU A 381 -8.01 -13.15 5.76
C GLU A 381 -8.75 -11.90 5.29
N LYS A 382 -9.51 -11.26 6.18
CA LYS A 382 -10.43 -10.17 5.81
C LYS A 382 -9.85 -8.78 6.00
N LEU A 383 -8.92 -8.61 6.93
CA LEU A 383 -8.36 -7.30 7.26
C LEU A 383 -6.93 -7.12 6.71
N LEU A 384 -6.05 -8.11 6.82
CA LEU A 384 -4.65 -7.96 6.42
C LEU A 384 -4.36 -8.41 4.98
N THR A 385 -4.97 -9.49 4.53
CA THR A 385 -4.77 -10.00 3.16
C THR A 385 -5.06 -8.97 2.06
N PRO A 386 -6.17 -8.19 2.12
CA PRO A 386 -6.48 -7.21 1.07
C PRO A 386 -5.42 -6.13 0.91
N TYR A 387 -4.70 -5.80 1.99
CA TYR A 387 -3.63 -4.79 1.98
C TYR A 387 -2.24 -5.36 1.69
N GLY A 388 -2.16 -6.62 1.27
CA GLY A 388 -0.91 -7.26 0.87
C GLY A 388 -0.04 -7.76 2.03
N PHE A 389 -0.60 -7.90 3.24
CA PHE A 389 0.07 -8.47 4.40
C PHE A 389 -0.09 -9.99 4.50
N ARG A 390 -0.29 -10.66 3.39
CA ARG A 390 -0.34 -12.11 3.29
C ARG A 390 0.36 -12.59 2.04
N HIS A 391 0.91 -13.80 2.12
CA HIS A 391 1.49 -14.49 0.99
C HIS A 391 0.43 -14.82 -0.09
N ARG A 392 0.86 -14.86 -1.37
CA ARG A 392 0.00 -15.19 -2.52
C ARG A 392 -0.52 -16.64 -2.53
N ASN A 393 0.15 -17.56 -1.85
CA ASN A 393 -0.31 -18.94 -1.71
C ASN A 393 -1.32 -19.03 -0.57
N ASP A 394 -2.55 -19.38 -0.89
CA ASP A 394 -3.69 -19.44 0.04
C ASP A 394 -3.57 -20.45 1.18
N ASN A 395 -2.43 -21.12 1.33
CA ASN A 395 -2.27 -22.13 2.35
C ASN A 395 -1.74 -21.54 3.65
N VAL A 396 -2.66 -21.12 4.54
CA VAL A 396 -2.42 -20.60 5.88
C VAL A 396 -1.56 -21.54 6.75
N ARG A 397 -1.36 -22.80 6.31
CA ARG A 397 -0.60 -23.80 7.05
C ARG A 397 0.92 -23.60 6.99
N HIS A 398 1.43 -22.79 6.09
CA HIS A 398 2.86 -22.73 5.77
C HIS A 398 3.59 -21.47 6.21
N GLY A 399 3.00 -20.63 7.03
CA GLY A 399 3.67 -19.44 7.56
C GLY A 399 3.16 -18.13 6.98
N TYR A 400 3.72 -17.05 7.46
CA TYR A 400 3.34 -15.68 7.13
C TYR A 400 4.57 -14.90 6.69
N ALA A 401 4.51 -14.26 5.53
CA ALA A 401 5.56 -13.36 5.09
C ALA A 401 4.95 -12.00 4.74
N ILE A 402 5.47 -10.94 5.33
CA ILE A 402 5.05 -9.58 5.09
C ILE A 402 6.20 -8.83 4.42
N GLY A 403 6.22 -8.83 3.09
CA GLY A 403 7.25 -8.12 2.35
C GLY A 403 8.67 -8.54 2.74
N THR A 404 9.58 -7.59 2.69
CA THR A 404 11.00 -7.78 3.04
C THR A 404 11.32 -7.44 4.49
N ALA A 405 10.33 -6.98 5.25
CA ALA A 405 10.48 -6.47 6.61
C ALA A 405 11.52 -5.34 6.74
N LEU A 406 12.71 -5.64 7.26
CA LEU A 406 13.77 -4.64 7.49
C LEU A 406 14.80 -4.53 6.35
N LEU A 407 14.72 -5.42 5.35
CA LEU A 407 15.68 -5.50 4.25
C LEU A 407 14.98 -5.37 2.90
N SER A 408 15.59 -4.67 1.96
CA SER A 408 15.09 -4.61 0.59
C SER A 408 15.15 -5.98 -0.10
N ALA A 409 14.36 -6.20 -1.14
CA ALA A 409 14.41 -7.43 -1.93
C ALA A 409 15.81 -7.67 -2.52
N HIS A 410 16.51 -6.58 -2.88
CA HIS A 410 17.89 -6.65 -3.36
C HIS A 410 18.83 -7.18 -2.27
N ARG A 411 18.79 -6.61 -1.06
CA ARG A 411 19.63 -7.06 0.07
C ARG A 411 19.34 -8.52 0.45
N LEU A 412 18.10 -8.96 0.39
CA LEU A 412 17.76 -10.36 0.64
C LEU A 412 18.31 -11.31 -0.43
N ARG A 413 18.37 -10.90 -1.71
CA ARG A 413 19.05 -11.67 -2.77
C ARG A 413 20.55 -11.74 -2.55
N GLU A 414 21.19 -10.67 -2.11
CA GLU A 414 22.62 -10.67 -1.73
C GLU A 414 22.89 -11.65 -0.58
N ILE A 415 22.07 -11.60 0.49
CA ILE A 415 22.16 -12.54 1.62
C ILE A 415 21.99 -13.99 1.14
N HIS A 416 20.97 -14.25 0.30
CA HIS A 416 20.77 -15.57 -0.30
C HIS A 416 22.00 -16.02 -1.07
N GLY A 417 22.63 -15.16 -1.87
CA GLY A 417 23.85 -15.46 -2.59
C GLY A 417 24.99 -15.87 -1.66
N VAL A 418 25.19 -15.17 -0.55
CA VAL A 418 26.21 -15.49 0.45
C VAL A 418 25.90 -16.82 1.15
N VAL A 419 24.66 -17.05 1.58
CA VAL A 419 24.24 -18.29 2.25
C VAL A 419 24.34 -19.49 1.29
N SER A 420 23.91 -19.32 0.04
CA SER A 420 24.01 -20.35 -1.01
C SER A 420 25.46 -20.76 -1.26
N GLN A 421 26.37 -19.80 -1.37
CA GLN A 421 27.79 -20.06 -1.49
C GLN A 421 28.36 -20.80 -0.27
N ALA A 422 27.99 -20.40 0.93
CA ALA A 422 28.43 -21.05 2.17
C ALA A 422 27.90 -22.50 2.25
N ALA A 423 26.63 -22.71 1.97
CA ALA A 423 26.00 -24.03 1.97
C ALA A 423 26.64 -25.00 0.95
N GLY A 424 26.93 -24.50 -0.25
CA GLY A 424 27.60 -25.31 -1.29
C GLY A 424 29.02 -25.71 -0.94
N ARG A 425 29.73 -24.95 -0.08
CA ARG A 425 31.11 -25.24 0.32
C ARG A 425 31.25 -26.18 1.50
N LEU A 426 30.39 -25.97 2.51
CA LEU A 426 30.52 -26.68 3.76
C LEU A 426 30.07 -28.14 3.63
N ALA A 427 29.25 -28.45 2.61
CA ALA A 427 28.56 -29.75 2.48
C ALA A 427 27.87 -30.18 3.79
N ASP A 428 27.54 -29.18 4.62
CA ASP A 428 26.92 -29.37 5.93
C ASP A 428 25.39 -29.45 5.75
N PRO A 429 24.77 -30.53 6.24
CA PRO A 429 23.32 -30.67 6.19
C PRO A 429 22.57 -29.49 6.80
N THR A 430 23.07 -28.92 7.91
CA THR A 430 22.45 -27.79 8.60
C THR A 430 22.46 -26.52 7.71
N ALA A 431 23.55 -26.24 7.01
CA ALA A 431 23.63 -25.09 6.10
C ALA A 431 22.73 -25.27 4.88
N GLN A 432 22.57 -26.50 4.39
CA GLN A 432 21.64 -26.80 3.30
C GLN A 432 20.18 -26.72 3.72
N ASP A 433 19.85 -27.13 4.95
CA ASP A 433 18.51 -26.99 5.51
C ASP A 433 18.14 -25.52 5.70
N LEU A 434 19.07 -24.73 6.23
CA LEU A 434 18.91 -23.28 6.37
C LEU A 434 18.70 -22.58 5.02
N LEU A 435 19.47 -22.97 4.00
CA LEU A 435 19.31 -22.43 2.64
C LEU A 435 17.92 -22.75 2.07
N ARG A 436 17.47 -24.00 2.20
CA ARG A 436 16.13 -24.40 1.74
C ARG A 436 15.02 -23.63 2.46
N GLU A 437 15.17 -23.44 3.77
CA GLU A 437 14.22 -22.64 4.54
C GLU A 437 14.20 -21.18 4.10
N LEU A 438 15.37 -20.58 3.87
CA LEU A 438 15.48 -19.20 3.36
C LEU A 438 14.84 -19.08 1.98
N GLU A 439 15.13 -19.97 1.04
CA GLU A 439 14.54 -19.99 -0.30
C GLU A 439 13.01 -20.11 -0.26
N GLN A 440 12.50 -21.00 0.58
CA GLN A 440 11.05 -21.13 0.77
C GLN A 440 10.41 -19.84 1.28
N ARG A 441 11.06 -19.15 2.23
CA ARG A 441 10.56 -17.89 2.79
C ARG A 441 10.66 -16.73 1.81
N LEU A 442 11.73 -16.66 1.03
CA LEU A 442 11.85 -15.66 -0.06
C LEU A 442 10.77 -15.87 -1.11
N ALA A 443 10.50 -17.11 -1.49
CA ALA A 443 9.40 -17.44 -2.40
C ALA A 443 8.04 -17.03 -1.83
N TRP A 444 7.79 -17.22 -0.53
CA TRP A 444 6.58 -16.73 0.13
C TRP A 444 6.47 -15.20 0.13
N GLY A 445 7.59 -14.48 0.24
CA GLY A 445 7.67 -13.03 0.10
C GLY A 445 7.50 -12.52 -1.33
N GLY A 446 7.41 -13.46 -2.32
CA GLY A 446 7.35 -13.11 -3.74
C GLY A 446 8.70 -12.65 -4.31
N ILE A 447 9.80 -12.94 -3.60
CA ILE A 447 11.16 -12.61 -4.02
C ILE A 447 11.71 -13.79 -4.82
N ALA A 448 11.86 -13.59 -6.12
CA ALA A 448 12.55 -14.57 -6.96
C ALA A 448 14.05 -14.54 -6.66
N VAL A 449 14.63 -15.72 -6.47
CA VAL A 449 16.06 -15.94 -6.41
C VAL A 449 16.45 -16.74 -7.65
N ASP A 450 17.27 -16.13 -8.49
CA ASP A 450 17.78 -16.82 -9.66
C ASP A 450 18.86 -17.79 -9.23
N GLY A 451 18.79 -19.03 -9.71
CA GLY A 451 19.82 -20.05 -9.52
C GLY A 451 21.09 -19.76 -10.33
N THR A 452 21.52 -18.50 -10.38
CA THR A 452 22.73 -18.11 -11.12
C THR A 452 23.96 -18.67 -10.42
N THR A 453 24.84 -19.27 -11.19
CA THR A 453 26.16 -19.71 -10.71
C THR A 453 26.88 -18.49 -10.12
N PRO A 454 27.37 -18.56 -8.87
CA PRO A 454 27.97 -17.41 -8.23
C PRO A 454 29.21 -16.98 -8.99
N VAL A 455 29.25 -15.72 -9.37
CA VAL A 455 30.40 -15.10 -10.07
C VAL A 455 31.64 -15.04 -9.15
N ARG A 456 31.42 -14.86 -7.84
CA ARG A 456 32.47 -14.89 -6.83
C ARG A 456 32.59 -16.27 -6.19
N ALA A 457 33.73 -16.88 -6.29
CA ALA A 457 34.05 -18.13 -5.59
C ALA A 457 35.22 -17.90 -4.59
N PHE A 458 35.20 -18.62 -3.46
CA PHE A 458 36.25 -18.54 -2.44
C PHE A 458 36.84 -19.91 -2.19
N ALA A 459 38.09 -20.13 -2.44
CA ALA A 459 38.76 -21.43 -2.44
C ALA A 459 39.49 -21.80 -1.14
N ASN A 460 39.53 -20.95 -0.11
CA ASN A 460 40.38 -21.19 1.06
C ASN A 460 39.59 -21.43 2.37
N ARG A 461 40.11 -22.40 3.16
CA ARG A 461 39.57 -22.74 4.50
C ARG A 461 40.16 -21.93 5.65
N SER A 462 41.19 -21.11 5.41
CA SER A 462 41.81 -20.31 6.47
C SER A 462 41.01 -19.03 6.70
N ILE A 463 40.56 -18.84 7.92
CA ILE A 463 40.00 -17.59 8.39
C ILE A 463 41.16 -16.59 8.50
N VAL A 464 41.42 -15.85 7.45
CA VAL A 464 42.27 -14.66 7.55
C VAL A 464 41.38 -13.53 8.04
N SER A 465 41.74 -12.96 9.18
CA SER A 465 41.06 -11.79 9.74
C SER A 465 40.95 -10.71 8.67
N SER A 466 39.75 -10.28 8.36
CA SER A 466 39.44 -9.20 7.41
C SER A 466 40.07 -7.84 7.78
N ALA A 467 40.69 -7.73 8.96
CA ALA A 467 41.41 -6.55 9.41
C ALA A 467 42.66 -6.23 8.58
N LEU A 468 43.20 -7.19 7.81
CA LEU A 468 44.37 -7.01 6.95
C LEU A 468 44.03 -6.64 5.51
N VAL A 469 42.77 -6.81 5.09
CA VAL A 469 42.32 -6.43 3.75
C VAL A 469 41.47 -5.17 3.89
N ARG A 470 42.14 -4.03 3.96
CA ARG A 470 41.45 -2.76 3.71
C ARG A 470 41.27 -2.61 2.21
N PRO A 471 40.05 -2.45 1.68
CA PRO A 471 39.89 -1.94 0.33
C PRO A 471 40.30 -0.45 0.39
N ASP A 472 41.53 -0.15 0.05
CA ASP A 472 42.04 1.23 0.14
C ASP A 472 41.48 2.18 -0.91
N SER A 473 40.51 1.80 -1.69
CA SER A 473 39.85 2.76 -2.59
C SER A 473 38.47 2.30 -3.08
N LEU A 474 37.54 3.21 -3.14
CA LEU A 474 36.32 3.18 -3.96
C LEU A 474 36.59 2.75 -5.43
N ALA A 475 37.82 2.89 -5.91
CA ALA A 475 38.24 2.45 -7.24
C ALA A 475 38.34 0.92 -7.36
N ALA A 476 38.78 0.22 -6.32
CA ALA A 476 38.87 -1.24 -6.33
C ALA A 476 37.47 -1.91 -6.26
N GLU A 477 36.55 -1.34 -5.52
CA GLU A 477 35.17 -1.79 -5.48
C GLU A 477 34.48 -1.63 -6.84
N ARG A 478 34.60 -0.46 -7.47
CA ARG A 478 34.05 -0.21 -8.83
C ARG A 478 34.66 -1.11 -9.90
N GLN A 479 35.93 -1.47 -9.77
CA GLN A 479 36.58 -2.42 -10.68
C GLN A 479 36.04 -3.85 -10.48
N ALA A 480 35.80 -4.27 -9.24
CA ALA A 480 35.22 -5.57 -8.96
C ALA A 480 33.79 -5.67 -9.52
N GLU A 481 32.94 -4.65 -9.31
CA GLU A 481 31.58 -4.59 -9.86
C GLU A 481 31.58 -4.59 -11.41
N ALA A 482 32.51 -3.87 -12.03
CA ALA A 482 32.65 -3.86 -13.49
C ALA A 482 33.04 -5.24 -14.04
N LEU A 483 33.93 -5.95 -13.34
CA LEU A 483 34.32 -7.33 -13.67
C LEU A 483 33.18 -8.31 -13.50
N GLU A 484 32.41 -8.20 -12.43
CA GLU A 484 31.24 -9.03 -12.20
C GLU A 484 30.19 -8.84 -13.30
N THR A 485 29.91 -7.58 -13.65
CA THR A 485 28.99 -7.25 -14.74
C THR A 485 29.48 -7.86 -16.06
N ALA A 486 30.77 -7.74 -16.37
CA ALA A 486 31.35 -8.33 -17.57
C ALA A 486 31.24 -9.85 -17.61
N ILE A 487 31.39 -10.54 -16.47
CA ILE A 487 31.25 -12.00 -16.35
C ILE A 487 29.78 -12.40 -16.59
N VAL A 488 28.83 -11.74 -15.93
CA VAL A 488 27.40 -12.03 -16.04
C VAL A 488 26.89 -11.79 -17.46
N GLU A 489 27.29 -10.68 -18.06
CA GLU A 489 26.87 -10.30 -19.42
C GLU A 489 27.72 -10.97 -20.51
N ARG A 490 28.71 -11.80 -20.13
CA ARG A 490 29.64 -12.48 -21.05
C ARG A 490 30.31 -11.50 -22.01
N ARG A 491 30.79 -10.38 -21.46
CA ARG A 491 31.49 -9.34 -22.25
C ARG A 491 33.00 -9.59 -22.25
N ARG A 492 33.61 -9.45 -23.42
CA ARG A 492 35.05 -9.40 -23.56
C ARG A 492 35.58 -8.11 -22.96
N ILE A 493 36.66 -8.21 -22.17
CA ILE A 493 37.35 -7.09 -21.53
C ILE A 493 38.81 -7.00 -21.97
N GLU A 494 39.39 -5.83 -21.80
CA GLU A 494 40.81 -5.60 -21.97
C GLU A 494 41.43 -5.36 -20.59
N LEU A 495 42.45 -6.15 -20.25
CA LEU A 495 43.17 -6.06 -18.99
C LEU A 495 44.54 -5.45 -19.24
N GLU A 496 44.93 -4.47 -18.43
CA GLU A 496 46.27 -3.91 -18.40
C GLU A 496 47.01 -4.47 -17.19
N ARG A 497 48.24 -4.94 -17.43
CA ARG A 497 49.03 -5.56 -16.39
C ARG A 497 50.03 -4.58 -15.80
N TYR A 498 49.94 -4.36 -14.49
CA TYR A 498 50.92 -3.62 -13.71
C TYR A 498 51.91 -4.60 -13.04
N VAL A 499 53.17 -4.46 -13.31
CA VAL A 499 54.21 -5.27 -12.66
C VAL A 499 54.64 -4.58 -11.37
N SER A 500 54.28 -5.14 -10.23
CA SER A 500 54.81 -4.70 -8.94
C SER A 500 55.72 -5.72 -8.42
N VAL A 501 56.47 -6.46 -8.57
CA VAL A 501 57.38 -7.48 -7.99
C VAL A 501 56.95 -8.92 -8.30
N GLY A 502 57.61 -9.51 -9.22
CA GLY A 502 57.52 -10.92 -9.58
C GLY A 502 57.17 -11.14 -11.04
N SER A 503 58.13 -11.32 -11.89
CA SER A 503 57.93 -11.70 -13.29
C SER A 503 57.54 -13.18 -13.35
N PHE A 504 56.36 -13.48 -13.88
CA PHE A 504 56.06 -14.82 -14.33
C PHE A 504 56.64 -15.01 -15.73
N PRO A 505 57.52 -16.02 -15.95
CA PRO A 505 58.07 -16.28 -17.28
C PRO A 505 56.94 -16.58 -18.28
N GLY A 506 56.98 -15.88 -19.43
CA GLY A 506 56.06 -16.13 -20.53
C GLY A 506 54.79 -15.28 -20.61
N SER A 507 54.60 -14.33 -19.69
CA SER A 507 53.41 -13.44 -19.77
C SER A 507 53.71 -12.18 -20.58
N PRO A 508 52.84 -11.76 -21.54
CA PRO A 508 53.00 -10.52 -22.27
C PRO A 508 52.92 -9.31 -21.33
N LEU A 509 53.81 -8.36 -21.51
CA LEU A 509 53.75 -7.04 -20.88
C LEU A 509 52.84 -6.17 -21.74
N GLY A 510 51.72 -5.70 -21.19
CA GLY A 510 50.81 -4.81 -21.90
C GLY A 510 49.33 -5.15 -21.70
N ALA A 511 48.51 -4.52 -22.49
CA ALA A 511 47.05 -4.80 -22.51
C ALA A 511 46.77 -6.06 -23.32
N PHE A 512 45.92 -6.93 -22.79
CA PHE A 512 45.50 -8.17 -23.46
C PHE A 512 43.99 -8.37 -23.28
N ARG A 513 43.35 -9.01 -24.24
CA ARG A 513 41.89 -9.22 -24.27
C ARG A 513 41.54 -10.59 -23.74
N VAL A 514 40.54 -10.65 -22.88
CA VAL A 514 40.12 -11.88 -22.23
C VAL A 514 38.58 -11.95 -22.12
N TRP A 515 38.10 -13.17 -22.04
CA TRP A 515 36.76 -13.50 -21.60
C TRP A 515 36.79 -13.80 -20.11
N PRO A 516 36.30 -12.91 -19.23
CA PRO A 516 36.29 -13.16 -17.80
C PRO A 516 35.26 -14.23 -17.47
N LEU A 517 35.67 -15.24 -16.69
CA LEU A 517 34.83 -16.39 -16.33
C LEU A 517 34.41 -16.36 -14.89
N GLN A 518 35.31 -16.07 -13.95
CA GLN A 518 35.04 -16.12 -12.52
C GLN A 518 36.02 -15.26 -11.72
N LEU A 519 35.54 -14.67 -10.62
CA LEU A 519 36.36 -14.08 -9.58
C LEU A 519 36.58 -15.09 -8.45
N LEU A 520 37.84 -15.40 -8.15
CA LEU A 520 38.24 -16.35 -7.11
C LEU A 520 38.98 -15.62 -5.99
N PHE A 521 38.48 -15.69 -4.76
CA PHE A 521 39.24 -15.24 -3.60
C PHE A 521 40.05 -16.40 -3.02
N HIS A 522 41.37 -16.27 -2.99
CA HIS A 522 42.25 -17.26 -2.44
C HIS A 522 43.30 -16.63 -1.53
N THR A 523 43.43 -17.16 -0.32
CA THR A 523 44.34 -16.68 0.72
C THR A 523 44.09 -15.22 1.11
N ILE A 524 44.71 -14.25 0.44
CA ILE A 524 44.67 -12.81 0.75
C ILE A 524 44.33 -11.96 -0.49
N GLY A 525 44.03 -12.59 -1.62
CA GLY A 525 43.87 -11.86 -2.88
C GLY A 525 42.71 -12.38 -3.74
N TRP A 526 42.22 -11.48 -4.55
CA TRP A 526 41.29 -11.81 -5.61
C TRP A 526 42.07 -12.19 -6.88
N TYR A 527 41.61 -13.23 -7.54
CA TYR A 527 42.12 -13.73 -8.81
C TYR A 527 40.97 -13.73 -9.82
N LEU A 528 41.28 -13.27 -11.04
CA LEU A 528 40.36 -13.39 -12.15
C LEU A 528 40.72 -14.67 -12.94
N VAL A 529 39.74 -15.57 -13.05
CA VAL A 529 39.80 -16.70 -13.98
C VAL A 529 39.26 -16.20 -15.31
N PHE A 530 40.03 -16.39 -16.37
CA PHE A 530 39.65 -15.92 -17.70
C PHE A 530 40.14 -16.85 -18.79
N GLU A 531 39.53 -16.74 -19.96
CA GLU A 531 40.02 -17.32 -21.22
C GLU A 531 40.65 -16.22 -22.05
N GLU A 532 41.85 -16.48 -22.58
CA GLU A 532 42.57 -15.50 -23.38
C GLU A 532 42.02 -15.50 -24.82
N ASP A 533 41.73 -14.31 -25.33
CA ASP A 533 41.27 -14.11 -26.69
C ASP A 533 42.47 -14.12 -27.63
N SER A 534 43.01 -15.32 -27.93
CA SER A 534 44.12 -15.50 -28.86
C SER A 534 43.62 -15.62 -30.29
N PRO A 535 44.00 -14.71 -31.20
CA PRO A 535 43.63 -14.88 -32.60
C PRO A 535 44.47 -16.04 -33.20
N GLY A 536 43.87 -17.23 -33.27
CA GLY A 536 44.45 -18.31 -34.08
C GLY A 536 44.52 -19.72 -33.52
N GLN A 537 43.74 -20.10 -32.52
CA GLN A 537 43.50 -21.52 -32.19
C GLN A 537 41.99 -21.82 -32.17
N GLU A 538 41.46 -22.16 -33.34
CA GLU A 538 40.31 -23.03 -33.45
C GLU A 538 40.75 -24.44 -33.10
N GLU A 539 40.68 -24.84 -31.84
CA GLU A 539 40.58 -26.23 -31.44
C GLU A 539 39.52 -26.37 -30.37
N GLY A 540 38.51 -27.13 -30.73
CA GLY A 540 37.29 -27.32 -29.99
C GLY A 540 37.46 -28.08 -28.67
N LEU A 541 36.51 -27.77 -27.80
CA LEU A 541 35.91 -28.69 -26.85
C LEU A 541 34.39 -28.62 -27.04
#